data_86167dc5d3896ba7f3d75da1dda996a5
#
_entry.id   86167dc5d3896ba7f3d75da1dda996a5
#
_cell.length_a   1.000
_cell.length_b   1.000
_cell.length_c   1.000
_cell.angle_alpha   90.00
_cell.angle_beta   90.00
_cell.angle_gamma   90.00
#
_symmetry.space_group_name_H-M   'P 1'
#
loop_
_entity.id
_entity.type
_entity.pdbx_description
1 polymer ?
#
loop_
_entity_poly.entity_id
_entity_poly.type
_entity_poly.pdbx_seq_one_letter_code
_entity_poly.pdbx_strand_id
1 'polypeptide(L)'
;MSYDKNLAATQPLILNLPDNNTIWNAGGSFNSFFCLFKTRHKGMVYNPDLKIKTFTEWISGCCILVRVSVVKKVGLLDDRFFAYFEDVDWSIRMTNLGYKLGVVPESIIYHYSSGSSKKNNTSSEGNLSPYVHYLNIRNHIYLIRKHTFFNSIGSWIFQIQKITSYSIYFILRGRFGKFKMVWRGILDGIKIKT
;
A
#
# COMPACT_ATOMS: atom_id res chain seq x y z
N MET A 1 -1.06 23.03 -3.05
CA MET A 1 -1.70 22.59 -4.32
C MET A 1 -2.09 23.75 -5.23
N SER A 2 -2.39 24.93 -4.75
CA SER A 2 -2.77 26.09 -5.59
C SER A 2 -1.68 26.55 -6.56
N TYR A 3 -0.41 26.44 -6.18
CA TYR A 3 0.74 26.96 -6.95
C TYR A 3 1.30 25.99 -8.01
N ASP A 4 1.06 24.66 -7.91
CA ASP A 4 1.50 23.70 -8.93
C ASP A 4 0.28 22.96 -9.52
N LYS A 5 -0.09 23.33 -10.75
CA LYS A 5 -1.21 22.72 -11.48
C LYS A 5 -0.98 21.25 -11.80
N ASN A 6 0.28 20.80 -11.83
CA ASN A 6 0.65 19.42 -12.11
C ASN A 6 0.60 18.53 -10.85
N LEU A 7 0.41 19.12 -9.66
CA LEU A 7 0.27 18.37 -8.42
C LEU A 7 -1.16 17.83 -8.29
N ALA A 8 -1.32 16.52 -8.47
CA ALA A 8 -2.61 15.84 -8.43
C ALA A 8 -3.14 15.66 -7.03
N ALA A 9 -2.29 15.14 -6.15
CA ALA A 9 -2.66 14.80 -4.79
C ALA A 9 -1.49 14.99 -3.83
N THR A 10 -1.83 15.18 -2.55
CA THR A 10 -0.86 15.27 -1.46
C THR A 10 -1.29 14.47 -0.26
N GLN A 11 -0.33 14.02 0.54
CA GLN A 11 -0.54 13.46 1.87
C GLN A 11 0.24 14.27 2.91
N PRO A 12 -0.19 14.28 4.17
CA PRO A 12 0.61 14.77 5.29
C PRO A 12 1.76 13.82 5.63
N LEU A 13 2.67 14.25 6.48
CA LEU A 13 3.54 13.35 7.23
C LEU A 13 2.69 12.55 8.22
N ILE A 14 2.82 11.23 8.22
CA ILE A 14 2.01 10.35 9.06
C ILE A 14 2.90 9.70 10.11
N LEU A 15 2.59 9.94 11.39
CA LEU A 15 3.26 9.36 12.53
C LEU A 15 2.44 8.21 13.13
N ASN A 16 3.10 7.29 13.84
CA ASN A 16 2.43 6.19 14.53
C ASN A 16 1.69 6.65 15.79
N LEU A 17 0.57 5.99 16.10
CA LEU A 17 -0.05 5.98 17.43
C LEU A 17 0.07 4.58 18.05
N PRO A 18 0.26 4.48 19.36
CA PRO A 18 0.31 5.55 20.39
C PRO A 18 1.69 6.17 20.60
N ASP A 19 2.69 5.71 19.87
CA ASP A 19 4.10 6.09 20.07
C ASP A 19 4.37 7.58 19.77
N ASN A 20 3.65 8.22 18.85
CA ASN A 20 3.76 9.63 18.44
C ASN A 20 5.15 10.11 17.97
N ASN A 21 6.17 9.28 18.06
CA ASN A 21 7.55 9.64 17.77
C ASN A 21 8.10 8.97 16.51
N THR A 22 7.49 7.89 16.03
CA THR A 22 8.00 7.19 14.86
C THR A 22 7.16 7.50 13.62
N ILE A 23 7.86 7.60 12.49
CA ILE A 23 7.22 7.85 11.19
C ILE A 23 6.54 6.56 10.72
N TRP A 24 5.25 6.65 10.42
CA TRP A 24 4.50 5.59 9.75
C TRP A 24 4.65 5.69 8.24
N ASN A 25 4.51 6.91 7.67
CA ASN A 25 4.63 7.13 6.23
C ASN A 25 5.02 8.58 5.92
N ALA A 26 6.09 8.74 5.16
CA ALA A 26 6.56 10.01 4.58
C ALA A 26 6.64 9.93 3.04
N GLY A 27 5.60 9.35 2.43
CA GLY A 27 5.57 9.03 1.01
C GLY A 27 6.26 7.70 0.70
N GLY A 28 6.34 7.35 -0.57
CA GLY A 28 6.88 6.08 -0.99
C GLY A 28 7.55 6.12 -2.36
N SER A 29 8.22 5.02 -2.67
CA SER A 29 8.78 4.70 -3.97
C SER A 29 8.44 3.26 -4.33
N PHE A 30 8.60 2.89 -5.60
CA PHE A 30 8.42 1.52 -6.01
C PHE A 30 9.54 1.06 -6.96
N ASN A 31 9.74 -0.24 -6.99
CA ASN A 31 10.56 -0.90 -7.99
C ASN A 31 9.60 -1.60 -8.97
N SER A 32 9.57 -1.15 -10.23
CA SER A 32 8.64 -1.66 -11.23
C SER A 32 8.94 -3.10 -11.64
N PHE A 33 10.22 -3.49 -11.67
CA PHE A 33 10.62 -4.83 -12.07
C PHE A 33 10.16 -5.91 -11.08
N PHE A 34 10.13 -5.60 -9.76
CA PHE A 34 9.68 -6.53 -8.73
C PHE A 34 8.27 -6.23 -8.21
N CYS A 35 7.61 -5.16 -8.68
CA CYS A 35 6.36 -4.64 -8.12
C CYS A 35 6.43 -4.46 -6.61
N LEU A 36 7.52 -3.86 -6.14
CA LEU A 36 7.80 -3.65 -4.72
C LEU A 36 7.60 -2.21 -4.33
N PHE A 37 6.85 -2.00 -3.25
CA PHE A 37 6.56 -0.68 -2.69
C PHE A 37 7.31 -0.46 -1.40
N LYS A 38 8.05 0.64 -1.32
CA LYS A 38 8.83 1.04 -0.14
C LYS A 38 8.26 2.32 0.43
N THR A 39 7.88 2.28 1.71
CA THR A 39 7.49 3.46 2.48
C THR A 39 8.75 4.17 2.97
N ARG A 40 8.85 5.47 2.72
CA ARG A 40 10.01 6.27 3.14
C ARG A 40 9.95 6.52 4.64
N HIS A 41 11.11 6.52 5.28
CA HIS A 41 11.37 6.81 6.69
C HIS A 41 10.54 5.97 7.69
N LYS A 42 9.87 4.92 7.25
CA LYS A 42 9.04 4.07 8.12
C LYS A 42 9.82 3.51 9.29
N GLY A 43 9.33 3.74 10.51
CA GLY A 43 9.94 3.28 11.75
C GLY A 43 11.09 4.15 12.26
N MET A 44 11.48 5.19 11.53
CA MET A 44 12.46 6.18 12.02
C MET A 44 11.81 7.08 13.07
N VAL A 45 12.59 7.48 14.07
CA VAL A 45 12.17 8.51 15.03
C VAL A 45 12.01 9.83 14.28
N TYR A 46 10.87 10.48 14.50
CA TYR A 46 10.61 11.79 13.90
C TYR A 46 11.49 12.85 14.55
N ASN A 47 12.13 13.64 13.70
CA ASN A 47 12.85 14.84 14.07
C ASN A 47 12.40 15.97 13.13
N PRO A 48 12.05 17.18 13.64
CA PRO A 48 11.68 18.33 12.81
C PRO A 48 12.74 18.72 11.76
N ASP A 49 14.02 18.47 12.03
CA ASP A 49 15.13 18.75 11.11
C ASP A 49 15.28 17.71 9.99
N LEU A 50 14.50 16.63 10.04
CA LEU A 50 14.55 15.56 9.05
C LEU A 50 14.11 16.08 7.67
N LYS A 51 15.00 16.04 6.70
CA LYS A 51 14.70 16.42 5.31
C LYS A 51 13.81 15.38 4.65
N ILE A 52 12.53 15.68 4.54
CA ILE A 52 11.54 14.84 3.86
C ILE A 52 11.39 15.32 2.42
N LYS A 53 11.49 14.38 1.47
CA LYS A 53 11.26 14.68 0.05
C LYS A 53 9.79 15.02 -0.18
N THR A 54 9.54 16.19 -0.77
CA THR A 54 8.18 16.67 -1.06
C THR A 54 7.47 15.91 -2.19
N PHE A 55 8.21 15.35 -3.14
CA PHE A 55 7.62 14.50 -4.19
C PHE A 55 7.75 13.02 -3.86
N THR A 56 6.73 12.26 -4.27
CA THR A 56 6.60 10.83 -3.99
C THR A 56 6.01 10.11 -5.20
N GLU A 57 6.25 8.80 -5.30
CA GLU A 57 5.72 7.98 -6.40
C GLU A 57 4.34 7.39 -6.07
N TRP A 58 4.03 7.26 -4.78
CA TRP A 58 2.71 6.86 -4.30
C TRP A 58 2.43 7.50 -2.95
N ILE A 59 1.16 7.66 -2.64
CA ILE A 59 0.63 8.24 -1.39
C ILE A 59 -0.30 7.24 -0.72
N SER A 60 -0.35 7.30 0.61
CA SER A 60 -1.19 6.42 1.41
C SER A 60 -2.63 6.89 1.46
N GLY A 61 -3.58 5.97 1.29
CA GLY A 61 -5.02 6.20 1.44
C GLY A 61 -5.46 6.61 2.84
N CYS A 62 -4.55 6.55 3.82
CA CYS A 62 -4.83 6.96 5.19
C CYS A 62 -5.27 8.44 5.29
N CYS A 63 -4.64 9.33 4.52
CA CYS A 63 -5.05 10.74 4.41
C CYS A 63 -4.54 11.31 3.08
N ILE A 64 -5.46 11.62 2.18
CA ILE A 64 -5.18 12.16 0.86
C ILE A 64 -6.00 13.42 0.62
N LEU A 65 -5.32 14.48 0.20
CA LEU A 65 -5.96 15.63 -0.43
C LEU A 65 -5.76 15.54 -1.93
N VAL A 66 -6.84 15.38 -2.71
CA VAL A 66 -6.79 15.21 -4.16
C VAL A 66 -7.50 16.35 -4.88
N ARG A 67 -6.97 16.75 -6.03
CA ARG A 67 -7.58 17.75 -6.90
C ARG A 67 -8.76 17.17 -7.65
N VAL A 68 -9.96 17.72 -7.47
CA VAL A 68 -11.21 17.21 -8.10
C VAL A 68 -11.11 17.15 -9.63
N SER A 69 -10.46 18.12 -10.26
CA SER A 69 -10.26 18.11 -11.73
C SER A 69 -9.40 16.93 -12.20
N VAL A 70 -8.48 16.45 -11.36
CA VAL A 70 -7.71 15.22 -11.64
C VAL A 70 -8.56 13.98 -11.45
N VAL A 71 -9.36 13.92 -10.39
CA VAL A 71 -10.31 12.80 -10.17
C VAL A 71 -11.24 12.62 -11.37
N LYS A 72 -11.74 13.72 -11.95
CA LYS A 72 -12.59 13.67 -13.16
C LYS A 72 -11.88 13.07 -14.37
N LYS A 73 -10.55 13.15 -14.45
CA LYS A 73 -9.74 12.61 -15.57
C LYS A 73 -9.26 11.17 -15.30
N VAL A 74 -8.82 10.91 -14.06
CA VAL A 74 -8.23 9.63 -13.65
C VAL A 74 -9.31 8.60 -13.29
N GLY A 75 -10.48 9.07 -12.88
CA GLY A 75 -11.55 8.27 -12.28
C GLY A 75 -11.37 8.11 -10.78
N LEU A 76 -12.34 7.47 -10.15
CA LEU A 76 -12.36 7.14 -8.72
C LEU A 76 -11.38 6.00 -8.38
N LEU A 77 -11.28 5.70 -7.10
CA LEU A 77 -10.62 4.47 -6.61
C LEU A 77 -11.28 3.24 -7.26
N ASP A 78 -10.47 2.25 -7.59
CA ASP A 78 -10.96 0.99 -8.14
C ASP A 78 -11.48 0.11 -7.00
N ASP A 79 -12.79 -0.05 -6.93
CA ASP A 79 -13.51 -0.78 -5.87
C ASP A 79 -13.16 -2.28 -5.82
N ARG A 80 -12.66 -2.84 -6.93
CA ARG A 80 -12.19 -4.23 -7.00
C ARG A 80 -11.07 -4.53 -6.00
N PHE A 81 -10.29 -3.52 -5.61
CA PHE A 81 -9.30 -3.69 -4.54
C PHE A 81 -9.96 -3.85 -3.16
N PHE A 82 -11.05 -3.17 -2.89
CA PHE A 82 -11.72 -3.06 -1.59
C PHE A 82 -10.83 -2.37 -0.53
N ALA A 83 -9.68 -2.94 -0.19
CA ALA A 83 -8.68 -2.38 0.71
C ALA A 83 -7.30 -2.95 0.36
N TYR A 84 -6.25 -2.16 0.57
CA TYR A 84 -4.84 -2.39 0.19
C TYR A 84 -4.60 -2.35 -1.32
N PHE A 85 -3.65 -1.51 -1.72
CA PHE A 85 -3.22 -1.21 -3.09
C PHE A 85 -4.19 -0.33 -3.91
N GLU A 86 -5.38 0.03 -3.43
CA GLU A 86 -6.29 0.97 -4.10
C GLU A 86 -5.65 2.37 -4.21
N ASP A 87 -4.93 2.79 -3.19
CA ASP A 87 -4.19 4.05 -3.12
C ASP A 87 -2.95 4.04 -4.03
N VAL A 88 -2.26 2.92 -4.08
CA VAL A 88 -1.14 2.68 -4.99
C VAL A 88 -1.62 2.71 -6.44
N ASP A 89 -2.68 1.97 -6.78
CA ASP A 89 -3.29 1.99 -8.11
C ASP A 89 -3.68 3.41 -8.54
N TRP A 90 -4.31 4.15 -7.64
CA TRP A 90 -4.74 5.51 -7.92
C TRP A 90 -3.55 6.44 -8.15
N SER A 91 -2.51 6.31 -7.33
CA SER A 91 -1.24 7.03 -7.47
C SER A 91 -0.61 6.78 -8.84
N ILE A 92 -0.55 5.52 -9.26
CA ILE A 92 0.00 5.10 -10.57
C ILE A 92 -0.83 5.69 -11.72
N ARG A 93 -2.16 5.64 -11.63
CA ARG A 93 -3.03 6.23 -12.66
C ARG A 93 -2.83 7.74 -12.79
N MET A 94 -2.62 8.45 -11.69
CA MET A 94 -2.31 9.88 -11.69
C MET A 94 -0.93 10.15 -12.34
N THR A 95 0.09 9.42 -11.92
CA THR A 95 1.46 9.61 -12.45
C THR A 95 1.60 9.22 -13.91
N ASN A 96 0.87 8.19 -14.38
CA ASN A 96 0.83 7.82 -15.79
C ASN A 96 0.21 8.91 -16.69
N LEU A 97 -0.62 9.80 -16.14
CA LEU A 97 -1.12 10.98 -16.84
C LEU A 97 -0.20 12.21 -16.70
N GLY A 98 1.02 12.02 -16.18
CA GLY A 98 2.02 13.08 -16.04
C GLY A 98 1.85 13.96 -14.80
N TYR A 99 0.94 13.62 -13.89
CA TYR A 99 0.78 14.35 -12.64
C TYR A 99 1.85 13.98 -11.62
N LYS A 100 2.11 14.92 -10.70
CA LYS A 100 2.98 14.73 -9.53
C LYS A 100 2.15 14.43 -8.29
N LEU A 101 2.76 13.69 -7.37
CA LEU A 101 2.23 13.42 -6.03
C LEU A 101 3.15 14.05 -5.00
N GLY A 102 2.59 14.56 -3.90
CA GLY A 102 3.35 15.28 -2.89
C GLY A 102 3.17 14.77 -1.46
N VAL A 103 4.18 15.03 -0.66
CA VAL A 103 4.11 14.97 0.81
C VAL A 103 4.23 16.38 1.33
N VAL A 104 3.44 16.76 2.31
CA VAL A 104 3.48 18.03 3.03
C VAL A 104 4.03 17.77 4.43
N PRO A 105 5.35 17.92 4.63
CA PRO A 105 5.99 17.55 5.91
C PRO A 105 5.51 18.38 7.10
N GLU A 106 5.09 19.62 6.85
CA GLU A 106 4.59 20.55 7.86
C GLU A 106 3.18 20.20 8.35
N SER A 107 2.46 19.36 7.57
CA SER A 107 1.16 18.81 7.96
C SER A 107 1.36 17.45 8.56
N ILE A 108 1.14 17.31 9.86
CA ILE A 108 1.35 16.05 10.59
C ILE A 108 0.01 15.49 11.03
N ILE A 109 -0.19 14.19 10.80
CA ILE A 109 -1.30 13.42 11.37
C ILE A 109 -0.77 12.21 12.11
N TYR A 110 -1.59 11.68 13.01
CA TYR A 110 -1.28 10.47 13.77
C TYR A 110 -2.19 9.33 13.34
N HIS A 111 -1.61 8.17 13.09
CA HIS A 111 -2.33 7.00 12.60
C HIS A 111 -2.19 5.82 13.54
N TYR A 112 -3.32 5.30 14.01
CA TYR A 112 -3.36 4.05 14.77
C TYR A 112 -3.31 2.86 13.81
N SER A 113 -2.10 2.45 13.47
CA SER A 113 -1.88 1.41 12.47
C SER A 113 -2.48 0.07 12.92
N SER A 114 -3.25 -0.55 12.01
CA SER A 114 -3.88 -1.85 12.22
C SER A 114 -5.00 -1.90 13.28
N GLY A 115 -5.58 -0.77 13.68
CA GLY A 115 -6.70 -0.76 14.63
C GLY A 115 -7.89 -1.62 14.19
N SER A 116 -8.21 -1.60 12.88
CA SER A 116 -9.26 -2.44 12.28
C SER A 116 -8.81 -3.85 11.87
N SER A 117 -7.50 -4.08 11.74
CA SER A 117 -6.92 -5.32 11.19
C SER A 117 -6.40 -6.28 12.25
N LYS A 118 -6.20 -5.80 13.48
CA LYS A 118 -5.76 -6.61 14.62
C LYS A 118 -6.95 -7.28 15.27
N LYS A 119 -6.86 -8.60 15.46
CA LYS A 119 -7.71 -9.33 16.42
C LYS A 119 -7.08 -9.25 17.81
N ASN A 120 -7.90 -9.39 18.85
CA ASN A 120 -7.40 -9.54 20.24
C ASN A 120 -6.34 -10.64 20.32
N ASN A 121 -5.32 -10.45 21.14
CA ASN A 121 -4.10 -11.29 21.24
C ASN A 121 -4.33 -12.79 21.58
N THR A 122 -5.57 -13.23 21.77
CA THR A 122 -5.96 -14.62 22.10
C THR A 122 -6.18 -15.53 20.89
N SER A 123 -6.06 -15.01 19.67
CA SER A 123 -6.28 -15.81 18.45
C SER A 123 -5.05 -16.67 18.14
N SER A 124 -5.24 -18.00 17.99
CA SER A 124 -4.21 -18.93 17.50
C SER A 124 -3.60 -18.50 16.15
N GLU A 125 -4.33 -17.72 15.36
CA GLU A 125 -3.89 -17.14 14.09
C GLU A 125 -2.93 -15.94 14.24
N GLY A 126 -2.73 -15.40 15.46
CA GLY A 126 -1.90 -14.22 15.73
C GLY A 126 -2.57 -12.90 15.34
N ASN A 127 -1.82 -11.79 15.42
CA ASN A 127 -2.35 -10.42 15.45
C ASN A 127 -3.14 -9.98 14.21
N LEU A 128 -2.70 -10.35 13.00
CA LEU A 128 -3.40 -9.98 11.76
C LEU A 128 -4.44 -11.03 11.39
N SER A 129 -5.62 -10.59 10.94
CA SER A 129 -6.65 -11.52 10.48
C SER A 129 -6.23 -12.27 9.22
N PRO A 130 -6.71 -13.51 8.99
CA PRO A 130 -6.48 -14.23 7.73
C PRO A 130 -6.92 -13.46 6.49
N TYR A 131 -7.97 -12.64 6.60
CA TYR A 131 -8.51 -11.83 5.51
C TYR A 131 -7.52 -10.75 5.01
N VAL A 132 -6.70 -10.21 5.90
CA VAL A 132 -5.63 -9.27 5.51
C VAL A 132 -4.62 -9.93 4.57
N HIS A 133 -4.24 -11.17 4.84
CA HIS A 133 -3.33 -11.93 3.98
C HIS A 133 -3.96 -12.25 2.63
N TYR A 134 -5.27 -12.58 2.61
CA TYR A 134 -6.05 -12.77 1.40
C TYR A 134 -6.01 -11.51 0.52
N LEU A 135 -6.40 -10.36 1.06
CA LEU A 135 -6.43 -9.11 0.30
C LEU A 135 -5.04 -8.72 -0.21
N ASN A 136 -4.00 -8.85 0.60
CA ASN A 136 -2.65 -8.50 0.19
C ASN A 136 -2.11 -9.38 -0.95
N ILE A 137 -2.45 -10.67 -0.99
CA ILE A 137 -2.03 -11.54 -2.10
C ILE A 137 -2.90 -11.29 -3.33
N ARG A 138 -4.23 -11.27 -3.17
CA ARG A 138 -5.18 -11.04 -4.24
C ARG A 138 -4.91 -9.73 -4.98
N ASN A 139 -4.79 -8.66 -4.23
CA ASN A 139 -4.67 -7.33 -4.78
C ASN A 139 -3.29 -7.07 -5.39
N HIS A 140 -2.23 -7.66 -4.83
CA HIS A 140 -0.91 -7.54 -5.42
C HIS A 140 -0.84 -8.26 -6.78
N ILE A 141 -1.42 -9.45 -6.90
CA ILE A 141 -1.55 -10.17 -8.19
C ILE A 141 -2.39 -9.34 -9.16
N TYR A 142 -3.51 -8.79 -8.70
CA TYR A 142 -4.36 -7.95 -9.53
C TYR A 142 -3.62 -6.70 -10.01
N LEU A 143 -2.86 -6.02 -9.15
CA LEU A 143 -2.06 -4.84 -9.49
C LEU A 143 -1.01 -5.15 -10.57
N ILE A 144 -0.28 -6.28 -10.42
CA ILE A 144 0.70 -6.76 -11.41
C ILE A 144 0.04 -6.94 -12.78
N ARG A 145 -1.14 -7.56 -12.82
CA ARG A 145 -1.87 -7.83 -14.06
C ARG A 145 -2.49 -6.57 -14.67
N LYS A 146 -2.94 -5.64 -13.84
CA LYS A 146 -3.59 -4.40 -14.27
C LYS A 146 -2.63 -3.41 -14.90
N HIS A 147 -1.41 -3.31 -14.38
CA HIS A 147 -0.39 -2.38 -14.86
C HIS A 147 0.72 -3.13 -15.60
N THR A 148 0.74 -3.03 -16.93
CA THR A 148 1.64 -3.79 -17.80
C THR A 148 3.13 -3.62 -17.45
N PHE A 149 3.53 -2.44 -16.98
CA PHE A 149 4.92 -2.18 -16.57
C PHE A 149 5.31 -2.88 -15.25
N PHE A 150 4.36 -3.40 -14.48
CA PHE A 150 4.61 -4.29 -13.36
C PHE A 150 4.58 -5.77 -13.75
N ASN A 151 4.05 -6.11 -14.91
CA ASN A 151 3.93 -7.50 -15.35
C ASN A 151 5.27 -8.03 -15.91
N SER A 152 6.27 -8.10 -15.06
CA SER A 152 7.62 -8.57 -15.33
C SER A 152 7.87 -9.94 -14.72
N ILE A 153 8.89 -10.64 -15.21
CA ILE A 153 9.33 -11.89 -14.61
C ILE A 153 9.77 -11.71 -13.15
N GLY A 154 10.40 -10.58 -12.83
CA GLY A 154 10.82 -10.26 -11.46
C GLY A 154 9.63 -10.14 -10.50
N SER A 155 8.53 -9.51 -10.92
CA SER A 155 7.31 -9.40 -10.13
C SER A 155 6.69 -10.75 -9.82
N TRP A 156 6.66 -11.65 -10.79
CA TRP A 156 6.13 -13.01 -10.59
C TRP A 156 7.04 -13.87 -9.73
N ILE A 157 8.36 -13.79 -9.91
CA ILE A 157 9.34 -14.47 -9.04
C ILE A 157 9.16 -13.99 -7.59
N PHE A 158 9.09 -12.68 -7.37
CA PHE A 158 8.88 -12.11 -6.04
C PHE A 158 7.54 -12.56 -5.44
N GLN A 159 6.47 -12.57 -6.24
CA GLN A 159 5.16 -13.02 -5.76
C GLN A 159 5.15 -14.50 -5.38
N ILE A 160 5.79 -15.37 -6.19
CA ILE A 160 5.95 -16.79 -5.86
C ILE A 160 6.74 -16.96 -4.57
N GLN A 161 7.89 -16.28 -4.45
CA GLN A 161 8.70 -16.33 -3.22
C GLN A 161 7.90 -15.90 -1.98
N LYS A 162 7.13 -14.82 -2.08
CA LYS A 162 6.28 -14.32 -1.00
C LYS A 162 5.21 -15.35 -0.59
N ILE A 163 4.53 -15.94 -1.58
CA ILE A 163 3.50 -16.96 -1.35
C ILE A 163 4.11 -18.21 -0.69
N THR A 164 5.23 -18.70 -1.20
CA THR A 164 5.93 -19.87 -0.66
C THR A 164 6.37 -19.61 0.79
N SER A 165 6.99 -18.47 1.05
CA SER A 165 7.43 -18.07 2.40
C SER A 165 6.25 -18.00 3.38
N TYR A 166 5.13 -17.39 2.99
CA TYR A 166 3.92 -17.36 3.81
C TYR A 166 3.33 -18.74 4.04
N SER A 167 3.30 -19.58 3.01
CA SER A 167 2.75 -20.94 3.10
C SER A 167 3.56 -21.79 4.09
N ILE A 168 4.88 -21.81 3.96
CA ILE A 168 5.78 -22.52 4.88
C ILE A 168 5.61 -21.98 6.31
N TYR A 169 5.69 -20.67 6.49
CA TYR A 169 5.57 -20.04 7.80
C TYR A 169 4.24 -20.36 8.49
N PHE A 170 3.11 -20.30 7.76
CA PHE A 170 1.79 -20.56 8.36
C PHE A 170 1.57 -22.01 8.67
N ILE A 171 2.08 -22.95 7.85
CA ILE A 171 2.05 -24.39 8.16
C ILE A 171 2.85 -24.68 9.44
N LEU A 172 4.09 -24.22 9.51
CA LEU A 172 4.97 -24.44 10.66
C LEU A 172 4.41 -23.85 11.98
N ARG A 173 3.58 -22.80 11.86
CA ARG A 173 2.93 -22.16 13.03
C ARG A 173 1.50 -22.66 13.29
N GLY A 174 1.01 -23.67 12.56
CA GLY A 174 -0.36 -24.17 12.69
C GLY A 174 -1.45 -23.16 12.31
N ARG A 175 -1.12 -22.12 11.53
CA ARG A 175 -2.04 -21.03 11.14
C ARG A 175 -2.77 -21.35 9.84
N PHE A 176 -3.53 -22.42 9.85
CA PHE A 176 -4.18 -22.96 8.66
C PHE A 176 -5.24 -22.02 8.05
N GLY A 177 -5.87 -21.18 8.87
CA GLY A 177 -6.79 -20.14 8.37
C GLY A 177 -6.07 -19.15 7.46
N LYS A 178 -4.89 -18.67 7.84
CA LYS A 178 -4.07 -17.78 7.01
C LYS A 178 -3.55 -18.48 5.76
N PHE A 179 -3.09 -19.73 5.90
CA PHE A 179 -2.65 -20.54 4.77
C PHE A 179 -3.76 -20.65 3.71
N LYS A 180 -4.98 -21.06 4.09
CA LYS A 180 -6.13 -21.15 3.19
C LYS A 180 -6.43 -19.82 2.50
N MET A 181 -6.36 -18.70 3.25
CA MET A 181 -6.66 -17.38 2.71
C MET A 181 -5.60 -16.85 1.74
N VAL A 182 -4.32 -17.20 1.91
CA VAL A 182 -3.27 -16.93 0.92
C VAL A 182 -3.59 -17.60 -0.40
N TRP A 183 -3.90 -18.90 -0.39
CA TRP A 183 -4.21 -19.67 -1.60
C TRP A 183 -5.50 -19.21 -2.28
N ARG A 184 -6.54 -18.87 -1.51
CA ARG A 184 -7.74 -18.22 -2.04
C ARG A 184 -7.41 -16.90 -2.70
N GLY A 185 -6.53 -16.08 -2.10
CA GLY A 185 -6.08 -14.82 -2.66
C GLY A 185 -5.41 -14.97 -4.04
N ILE A 186 -4.66 -16.06 -4.26
CA ILE A 186 -4.07 -16.37 -5.56
C ILE A 186 -5.17 -16.61 -6.60
N LEU A 187 -6.09 -17.52 -6.30
CA LEU A 187 -7.16 -17.90 -7.23
C LEU A 187 -8.03 -16.70 -7.63
N ASP A 188 -8.43 -15.91 -6.63
CA ASP A 188 -9.29 -14.74 -6.86
C ASP A 188 -8.50 -13.62 -7.55
N GLY A 189 -7.23 -13.39 -7.21
CA GLY A 189 -6.38 -12.39 -7.85
C GLY A 189 -6.13 -12.66 -9.33
N ILE A 190 -6.07 -13.93 -9.73
CA ILE A 190 -5.95 -14.33 -11.15
C ILE A 190 -7.30 -14.13 -11.89
N LYS A 191 -8.43 -14.32 -11.22
CA LYS A 191 -9.77 -14.25 -11.83
C LYS A 191 -10.31 -12.83 -11.99
N ILE A 192 -9.85 -11.86 -11.21
CA ILE A 192 -10.32 -10.46 -11.34
C ILE A 192 -10.05 -9.98 -12.76
N LYS A 193 -11.06 -9.47 -13.43
CA LYS A 193 -10.92 -8.86 -14.77
C LYS A 193 -10.08 -7.57 -14.66
N THR A 194 -9.08 -7.43 -15.48
CA THR A 194 -8.24 -6.22 -15.61
C THR A 194 -8.86 -5.20 -16.54
#